data_574e10afaccaddc7d5a5fc3bd9d03ca0
#
_entry.id   574e10afaccaddc7d5a5fc3bd9d03ca0
#
_cell.length_a   1.000
_cell.length_b   1.000
_cell.length_c   1.000
_cell.angle_alpha   90.00
_cell.angle_beta   90.00
_cell.angle_gamma   90.00
#
_symmetry.space_group_name_H-M   'P 1'
#
loop_
_entity.id
_entity.type
_entity.pdbx_description
1 polymer ?
#
loop_
_entity_poly.entity_id
_entity_poly.type
_entity_poly.pdbx_seq_one_letter_code
_entity_poly.pdbx_strand_id
1 'polypeptide(L)'
;MPRKPTPAATEPRTAATPPRAAETPTQKLDRLTQAAVAPLTGGLSPVSLGLATADWAWHLALSPGRQLELAALALQLGRQHLQEGLSPSTAPPAPEDDPRFRDEAWAQWPHRQWRAGFHAAEAFWHDAAHVPGMTAHHAQITRFFARQWLDMLAPANWPATNPQVQQDLWQHSGAHLRQGLQHWLADTTGTPDADTPPQRFRLGHDVAATPGKVVFRNALIELIR
;
A
#
# COMPACT_ATOMS: atom_id res chain seq x y z
N MET A 1 -59.07 -29.17 16.97
CA MET A 1 -57.92 -28.81 17.82
C MET A 1 -57.48 -27.39 17.48
N PRO A 2 -57.62 -26.42 18.38
CA PRO A 2 -57.20 -25.03 18.09
C PRO A 2 -55.70 -24.88 18.11
N ARG A 3 -55.11 -24.22 17.11
CA ARG A 3 -53.71 -23.90 17.02
C ARG A 3 -53.29 -22.90 18.10
N LYS A 4 -52.24 -23.23 18.83
CA LYS A 4 -51.60 -22.40 19.84
C LYS A 4 -50.96 -21.19 19.17
N PRO A 5 -51.14 -19.93 19.66
CA PRO A 5 -50.49 -18.75 19.05
C PRO A 5 -48.99 -18.81 19.24
N THR A 6 -48.26 -18.54 18.15
CA THR A 6 -46.83 -18.39 18.13
C THR A 6 -46.45 -17.09 18.87
N PRO A 7 -45.46 -17.13 19.81
CA PRO A 7 -45.03 -15.92 20.50
C PRO A 7 -44.43 -14.92 19.49
N ALA A 8 -44.84 -13.64 19.59
CA ALA A 8 -44.30 -12.55 18.81
C ALA A 8 -42.81 -12.43 19.05
N ALA A 9 -42.03 -12.36 17.96
CA ALA A 9 -40.60 -12.13 18.00
C ALA A 9 -40.36 -10.77 18.67
N THR A 10 -39.67 -10.78 19.80
CA THR A 10 -39.22 -9.57 20.52
C THR A 10 -38.27 -8.82 19.61
N GLU A 11 -38.64 -7.64 19.18
CA GLU A 11 -37.76 -6.75 18.41
C GLU A 11 -36.47 -6.50 19.21
N PRO A 12 -35.27 -6.60 18.59
CA PRO A 12 -34.03 -6.30 19.28
C PRO A 12 -34.03 -4.83 19.69
N ARG A 13 -34.01 -4.59 20.98
CA ARG A 13 -33.88 -3.26 21.58
C ARG A 13 -32.61 -2.62 21.06
N THR A 14 -32.72 -1.62 20.19
CA THR A 14 -31.61 -0.82 19.72
C THR A 14 -31.01 -0.10 20.96
N ALA A 15 -29.87 -0.57 21.42
CA ALA A 15 -29.12 0.11 22.46
C ALA A 15 -28.70 1.49 21.90
N ALA A 16 -29.28 2.56 22.44
CA ALA A 16 -28.89 3.92 22.09
C ALA A 16 -27.40 4.08 22.40
N THR A 17 -26.59 4.36 21.38
CA THR A 17 -25.17 4.71 21.54
C THR A 17 -25.11 5.94 22.46
N PRO A 18 -24.36 5.89 23.59
CA PRO A 18 -24.27 7.04 24.47
C PRO A 18 -23.72 8.25 23.68
N PRO A 19 -24.22 9.46 23.91
CA PRO A 19 -23.72 10.65 23.23
C PRO A 19 -22.22 10.78 23.47
N ARG A 20 -21.46 10.88 22.38
CA ARG A 20 -20.00 11.06 22.43
C ARG A 20 -19.73 12.37 23.18
N ALA A 21 -19.02 12.30 24.30
CA ALA A 21 -18.64 13.48 25.07
C ALA A 21 -17.95 14.50 24.16
N ALA A 22 -18.28 15.79 24.34
CA ALA A 22 -17.66 16.84 23.53
C ALA A 22 -16.14 16.83 23.75
N GLU A 23 -15.41 16.77 22.64
CA GLU A 23 -13.93 16.72 22.62
C GLU A 23 -13.36 18.03 23.21
N THR A 24 -12.46 17.92 24.16
CA THR A 24 -11.79 19.08 24.74
C THR A 24 -10.83 19.73 23.72
N PRO A 25 -10.49 21.03 23.85
CA PRO A 25 -9.53 21.69 22.97
C PRO A 25 -8.16 21.00 22.94
N THR A 26 -7.70 20.46 24.06
CA THR A 26 -6.44 19.69 24.16
C THR A 26 -6.51 18.36 23.40
N GLN A 27 -7.58 17.61 23.55
CA GLN A 27 -7.81 16.39 22.78
C GLN A 27 -7.87 16.65 21.26
N LYS A 28 -8.47 17.78 20.88
CA LYS A 28 -8.50 18.20 19.47
C LYS A 28 -7.10 18.50 18.95
N LEU A 29 -6.25 19.18 19.75
CA LEU A 29 -4.86 19.45 19.38
C LEU A 29 -4.07 18.16 19.21
N ASP A 30 -4.16 17.23 20.17
CA ASP A 30 -3.49 15.93 20.11
C ASP A 30 -3.91 15.14 18.87
N ARG A 31 -5.21 15.10 18.57
CA ARG A 31 -5.75 14.44 17.39
C ARG A 31 -5.22 15.06 16.10
N LEU A 32 -5.15 16.39 15.99
CA LEU A 32 -4.62 17.08 14.82
C LEU A 32 -3.13 16.80 14.63
N THR A 33 -2.36 16.79 15.71
CA THR A 33 -0.93 16.45 15.67
C THR A 33 -0.72 15.02 15.21
N GLN A 34 -1.46 14.06 15.77
CA GLN A 34 -1.40 12.66 15.35
C GLN A 34 -1.83 12.47 13.88
N ALA A 35 -2.88 13.17 13.45
CA ALA A 35 -3.33 13.12 12.05
C ALA A 35 -2.29 13.71 11.09
N ALA A 36 -1.52 14.72 11.49
CA ALA A 36 -0.45 15.30 10.68
C ALA A 36 0.75 14.35 10.51
N VAL A 37 1.01 13.50 11.52
CA VAL A 37 2.11 12.51 11.48
C VAL A 37 1.70 11.21 10.77
N ALA A 38 0.41 10.87 10.77
CA ALA A 38 -0.09 9.60 10.20
C ALA A 38 0.34 9.34 8.74
N PRO A 39 0.34 10.31 7.81
CA PRO A 39 0.79 10.08 6.44
C PRO A 39 2.27 9.69 6.35
N LEU A 40 3.12 10.18 7.26
CA LEU A 40 4.56 9.88 7.27
C LEU A 40 4.86 8.43 7.67
N THR A 41 3.92 7.79 8.35
CA THR A 41 4.05 6.41 8.86
C THR A 41 3.09 5.44 8.19
N GLY A 42 2.46 5.84 7.06
CA GLY A 42 1.47 5.00 6.37
C GLY A 42 0.28 4.63 7.26
N GLY A 43 -0.09 5.49 8.23
CA GLY A 43 -1.19 5.24 9.16
C GLY A 43 -0.85 4.32 10.34
N LEU A 44 0.38 3.82 10.43
CA LEU A 44 0.84 3.06 11.58
C LEU A 44 1.39 3.97 12.69
N SER A 45 1.27 3.51 13.92
CA SER A 45 1.87 4.22 15.05
C SER A 45 3.40 4.29 14.91
N PRO A 46 4.02 5.49 14.99
CA PRO A 46 5.48 5.62 14.96
C PRO A 46 6.17 4.79 16.04
N VAL A 47 5.52 4.64 17.19
CA VAL A 47 6.02 3.81 18.31
C VAL A 47 6.04 2.34 17.91
N SER A 48 4.97 1.83 17.30
CA SER A 48 4.90 0.42 16.87
C SER A 48 5.95 0.13 15.81
N LEU A 49 6.15 1.04 14.86
CA LEU A 49 7.20 0.91 13.84
C LEU A 49 8.61 0.93 14.47
N GLY A 50 8.85 1.87 15.38
CA GLY A 50 10.13 1.97 16.10
C GLY A 50 10.44 0.72 16.92
N LEU A 51 9.45 0.17 17.61
CA LEU A 51 9.62 -1.07 18.38
C LEU A 51 9.88 -2.27 17.48
N ALA A 52 9.17 -2.41 16.37
CA ALA A 52 9.40 -3.50 15.42
C ALA A 52 10.79 -3.42 14.77
N THR A 53 11.22 -2.21 14.41
CA THR A 53 12.56 -1.96 13.85
C THR A 53 13.65 -2.26 14.88
N ALA A 54 13.47 -1.85 16.12
CA ALA A 54 14.41 -2.13 17.21
C ALA A 54 14.52 -3.64 17.49
N ASP A 55 13.37 -4.34 17.55
CA ASP A 55 13.31 -5.79 17.74
C ASP A 55 14.07 -6.52 16.62
N TRP A 56 13.82 -6.14 15.37
CA TRP A 56 14.55 -6.66 14.21
C TRP A 56 16.05 -6.40 14.28
N ALA A 57 16.45 -5.16 14.54
CA ALA A 57 17.87 -4.75 14.54
C ALA A 57 18.66 -5.43 15.66
N TRP A 58 18.09 -5.53 16.87
CA TRP A 58 18.76 -6.19 18.00
C TRP A 58 18.91 -7.68 17.76
N HIS A 59 17.88 -8.37 17.31
CA HIS A 59 17.98 -9.80 17.03
C HIS A 59 18.95 -10.08 15.89
N LEU A 60 18.97 -9.26 14.85
CA LEU A 60 19.92 -9.39 13.76
C LEU A 60 21.35 -9.14 14.25
N ALA A 61 21.59 -8.10 15.06
CA ALA A 61 22.93 -7.79 15.60
C ALA A 61 23.48 -8.91 16.47
N LEU A 62 22.63 -9.63 17.19
CA LEU A 62 22.99 -10.75 18.05
C LEU A 62 23.00 -12.11 17.34
N SER A 63 22.72 -12.15 16.03
CA SER A 63 22.60 -13.38 15.24
C SER A 63 23.67 -13.44 14.12
N PRO A 64 24.95 -13.70 14.43
CA PRO A 64 26.02 -13.71 13.43
C PRO A 64 25.79 -14.72 12.30
N GLY A 65 25.20 -15.89 12.61
CA GLY A 65 24.81 -16.87 11.59
C GLY A 65 23.83 -16.28 10.58
N ARG A 66 22.79 -15.59 11.07
CA ARG A 66 21.79 -14.93 10.21
C ARG A 66 22.41 -13.80 9.35
N GLN A 67 23.35 -13.06 9.92
CA GLN A 67 24.08 -12.03 9.16
C GLN A 67 24.87 -12.65 8.00
N LEU A 68 25.55 -13.79 8.23
CA LEU A 68 26.28 -14.51 7.18
C LEU A 68 25.34 -15.08 6.10
N GLU A 69 24.20 -15.64 6.48
CA GLU A 69 23.17 -16.10 5.54
C GLU A 69 22.68 -14.96 4.65
N LEU A 70 22.33 -13.81 5.24
CA LEU A 70 21.88 -12.64 4.50
C LEU A 70 22.99 -12.06 3.61
N ALA A 71 24.24 -12.06 4.08
CA ALA A 71 25.36 -11.63 3.26
C ALA A 71 25.57 -12.57 2.05
N ALA A 72 25.46 -13.89 2.26
CA ALA A 72 25.55 -14.87 1.18
C ALA A 72 24.42 -14.70 0.17
N LEU A 73 23.18 -14.49 0.66
CA LEU A 73 22.02 -14.21 -0.18
C LEU A 73 22.22 -12.93 -1.00
N ALA A 74 22.68 -11.84 -0.38
CA ALA A 74 22.94 -10.58 -1.07
C ALA A 74 23.99 -10.74 -2.17
N LEU A 75 25.06 -11.48 -1.89
CA LEU A 75 26.10 -11.80 -2.88
C LEU A 75 25.56 -12.65 -4.03
N GLN A 76 24.73 -13.64 -3.74
CA GLN A 76 24.08 -14.48 -4.75
C GLN A 76 23.18 -13.64 -5.66
N LEU A 77 22.27 -12.88 -5.08
CA LEU A 77 21.35 -12.02 -5.82
C LEU A 77 22.09 -10.95 -6.64
N GLY A 78 23.13 -10.35 -6.06
CA GLY A 78 23.98 -9.38 -6.76
C GLY A 78 24.70 -10.00 -7.96
N ARG A 79 25.23 -11.23 -7.83
CA ARG A 79 25.85 -11.94 -8.95
C ARG A 79 24.84 -12.27 -10.04
N GLN A 80 23.66 -12.74 -9.68
CA GLN A 80 22.58 -13.02 -10.64
C GLN A 80 22.20 -11.74 -11.40
N HIS A 81 21.98 -10.64 -10.69
CA HIS A 81 21.68 -9.34 -11.29
C HIS A 81 22.76 -8.87 -12.26
N LEU A 82 24.04 -9.01 -11.91
CA LEU A 82 25.15 -8.64 -12.79
C LEU A 82 25.22 -9.57 -14.02
N GLN A 83 25.02 -10.88 -13.85
CA GLN A 83 25.01 -11.84 -14.96
C GLN A 83 23.88 -11.56 -15.95
N GLU A 84 22.68 -11.26 -15.46
CA GLU A 84 21.56 -10.84 -16.32
C GLU A 84 21.86 -9.54 -17.07
N GLY A 85 22.63 -8.64 -16.45
CA GLY A 85 23.06 -7.39 -17.06
C GLY A 85 24.05 -7.56 -18.20
N LEU A 86 24.97 -8.46 -18.04
CA LEU A 86 26.07 -8.70 -18.97
C LEU A 86 25.70 -9.66 -20.11
N SER A 87 24.68 -10.48 -19.93
CA SER A 87 24.24 -11.45 -20.94
C SER A 87 23.29 -10.81 -21.94
N PRO A 88 23.61 -10.80 -23.24
CA PRO A 88 22.64 -10.47 -24.26
C PRO A 88 21.55 -11.55 -24.24
N SER A 89 20.43 -11.25 -23.60
CA SER A 89 19.30 -12.20 -23.58
C SER A 89 18.65 -12.23 -24.96
N THR A 90 18.87 -13.30 -25.70
CA THR A 90 18.12 -13.65 -26.90
C THR A 90 16.91 -14.54 -26.59
N ALA A 91 16.78 -14.96 -25.33
CA ALA A 91 15.64 -15.75 -24.88
C ALA A 91 14.41 -14.84 -24.64
N PRO A 92 13.21 -15.28 -25.04
CA PRO A 92 12.01 -14.57 -24.65
C PRO A 92 11.94 -14.48 -23.12
N PRO A 93 11.53 -13.33 -22.58
CA PRO A 93 11.42 -13.16 -21.12
C PRO A 93 10.46 -14.23 -20.58
N ALA A 94 10.81 -14.78 -19.41
CA ALA A 94 9.90 -15.65 -18.69
C ALA A 94 8.59 -14.88 -18.40
N PRO A 95 7.44 -15.57 -18.33
CA PRO A 95 6.19 -14.90 -17.97
C PRO A 95 6.36 -14.09 -16.69
N GLU A 96 6.04 -12.81 -16.75
CA GLU A 96 6.14 -11.90 -15.61
C GLU A 96 4.84 -11.95 -14.83
N ASP A 97 4.90 -12.40 -13.59
CA ASP A 97 3.74 -12.47 -12.70
C ASP A 97 3.35 -11.09 -12.15
N ASP A 98 4.31 -10.17 -12.03
CA ASP A 98 4.05 -8.81 -11.57
C ASP A 98 3.45 -7.96 -12.71
N PRO A 99 2.19 -7.49 -12.57
CA PRO A 99 1.53 -6.71 -13.59
C PRO A 99 2.25 -5.40 -13.95
N ARG A 100 3.09 -4.87 -13.06
CA ARG A 100 3.87 -3.64 -13.27
C ARG A 100 4.91 -3.77 -14.38
N PHE A 101 5.39 -4.98 -14.63
CA PHE A 101 6.51 -5.27 -15.54
C PHE A 101 6.12 -6.13 -16.74
N ARG A 102 4.83 -6.26 -17.06
CA ARG A 102 4.34 -7.10 -18.19
C ARG A 102 4.64 -6.54 -19.56
N ASP A 103 4.85 -5.25 -19.68
CA ASP A 103 5.16 -4.63 -20.96
C ASP A 103 6.52 -5.10 -21.51
N GLU A 104 6.59 -5.36 -22.81
CA GLU A 104 7.78 -5.89 -23.47
C GLU A 104 8.99 -4.94 -23.36
N ALA A 105 8.78 -3.65 -23.19
CA ALA A 105 9.85 -2.68 -23.00
C ALA A 105 10.68 -2.93 -21.73
N TRP A 106 10.10 -3.60 -20.72
CA TRP A 106 10.84 -4.04 -19.54
C TRP A 106 11.85 -5.17 -19.81
N ALA A 107 11.78 -5.81 -20.95
CA ALA A 107 12.79 -6.81 -21.39
C ALA A 107 14.03 -6.17 -21.99
N GLN A 108 13.98 -4.89 -22.35
CA GLN A 108 15.07 -4.17 -23.02
C GLN A 108 15.99 -3.48 -22.01
N TRP A 109 17.27 -3.30 -22.40
CA TRP A 109 18.20 -2.47 -21.66
C TRP A 109 17.83 -0.99 -21.79
N PRO A 110 17.88 -0.16 -20.72
CA PRO A 110 18.31 -0.45 -19.36
C PRO A 110 17.19 -0.96 -18.43
N HIS A 111 15.93 -1.00 -18.87
CA HIS A 111 14.77 -1.28 -18.03
C HIS A 111 14.79 -2.70 -17.46
N ARG A 112 15.34 -3.66 -18.21
CA ARG A 112 15.56 -5.02 -17.72
C ARG A 112 16.40 -5.03 -16.44
N GLN A 113 17.41 -4.15 -16.34
CA GLN A 113 18.26 -4.05 -15.16
C GLN A 113 17.52 -3.48 -13.96
N TRP A 114 16.68 -2.48 -14.18
CA TRP A 114 15.86 -1.91 -13.12
C TRP A 114 14.87 -2.94 -12.56
N ARG A 115 14.22 -3.68 -13.43
CA ARG A 115 13.32 -4.77 -13.05
C ARG A 115 14.06 -5.86 -12.28
N ALA A 116 15.15 -6.39 -12.80
CA ALA A 116 15.94 -7.44 -12.15
C ALA A 116 16.48 -7.00 -10.79
N GLY A 117 16.98 -5.78 -10.67
CA GLY A 117 17.43 -5.21 -9.40
C GLY A 117 16.29 -5.07 -8.38
N PHE A 118 15.12 -4.67 -8.83
CA PHE A 118 13.93 -4.59 -7.99
C PHE A 118 13.53 -5.97 -7.44
N HIS A 119 13.44 -6.98 -8.30
CA HIS A 119 13.12 -8.35 -7.86
C HIS A 119 14.19 -8.94 -6.94
N ALA A 120 15.46 -8.64 -7.17
CA ALA A 120 16.54 -9.02 -6.24
C ALA A 120 16.35 -8.35 -4.86
N ALA A 121 15.98 -7.07 -4.82
CA ALA A 121 15.67 -6.38 -3.58
C ALA A 121 14.43 -6.95 -2.87
N GLU A 122 13.37 -7.29 -3.61
CA GLU A 122 12.18 -7.96 -3.07
C GLU A 122 12.55 -9.31 -2.43
N ALA A 123 13.30 -10.13 -3.15
CA ALA A 123 13.75 -11.44 -2.65
C ALA A 123 14.62 -11.30 -1.38
N PHE A 124 15.54 -10.34 -1.37
CA PHE A 124 16.37 -10.06 -0.20
C PHE A 124 15.53 -9.63 1.01
N TRP A 125 14.67 -8.63 0.87
CA TRP A 125 13.89 -8.10 1.99
C TRP A 125 12.78 -9.04 2.44
N HIS A 126 12.25 -9.88 1.54
CA HIS A 126 11.34 -10.95 1.94
C HIS A 126 11.96 -11.85 3.01
N ASP A 127 13.23 -12.19 2.82
CA ASP A 127 13.98 -13.04 3.74
C ASP A 127 14.52 -12.24 4.94
N ALA A 128 15.14 -11.07 4.70
CA ALA A 128 15.75 -10.23 5.72
C ALA A 128 14.77 -9.67 6.76
N ALA A 129 13.52 -9.50 6.41
CA ALA A 129 12.49 -8.98 7.32
C ALA A 129 12.12 -9.93 8.48
N HIS A 130 12.63 -11.17 8.45
CA HIS A 130 12.43 -12.14 9.52
C HIS A 130 13.76 -12.58 10.11
N VAL A 131 13.93 -12.35 11.41
CA VAL A 131 15.12 -12.78 12.17
C VAL A 131 14.64 -13.67 13.33
N PRO A 132 15.31 -14.82 13.58
CA PRO A 132 14.98 -15.67 14.71
C PRO A 132 15.05 -14.90 16.04
N GLY A 133 14.04 -15.12 16.90
CA GLY A 133 13.91 -14.42 18.19
C GLY A 133 12.96 -13.22 18.19
N MET A 134 12.67 -12.64 17.03
CA MET A 134 11.66 -11.59 16.93
C MET A 134 10.27 -12.07 17.37
N THR A 135 9.47 -11.16 17.92
CA THR A 135 8.05 -11.45 18.11
C THR A 135 7.34 -11.60 16.76
N ALA A 136 6.38 -12.50 16.65
CA ALA A 136 5.62 -12.72 15.40
C ALA A 136 4.94 -11.44 14.91
N HIS A 137 4.46 -10.61 15.85
CA HIS A 137 3.83 -9.32 15.52
C HIS A 137 4.83 -8.33 14.91
N HIS A 138 6.02 -8.17 15.49
CA HIS A 138 7.04 -7.28 14.94
C HIS A 138 7.59 -7.78 13.61
N ALA A 139 7.77 -9.10 13.45
CA ALA A 139 8.16 -9.68 12.16
C ALA A 139 7.14 -9.37 11.06
N GLN A 140 5.84 -9.41 11.38
CA GLN A 140 4.77 -9.05 10.45
C GLN A 140 4.81 -7.55 10.10
N ILE A 141 4.99 -6.67 11.09
CA ILE A 141 5.13 -5.22 10.86
C ILE A 141 6.34 -4.94 9.98
N THR A 142 7.51 -5.51 10.30
CA THR A 142 8.74 -5.31 9.54
C THR A 142 8.59 -5.77 8.09
N ARG A 143 7.99 -6.94 7.85
CA ARG A 143 7.72 -7.45 6.50
C ARG A 143 6.76 -6.54 5.73
N PHE A 144 5.69 -6.10 6.37
CA PHE A 144 4.73 -5.19 5.77
C PHE A 144 5.39 -3.87 5.34
N PHE A 145 6.18 -3.26 6.23
CA PHE A 145 6.90 -2.02 5.91
C PHE A 145 7.94 -2.20 4.82
N ALA A 146 8.75 -3.24 4.89
CA ALA A 146 9.72 -3.54 3.84
C ALA A 146 9.01 -3.63 2.48
N ARG A 147 7.87 -4.31 2.41
CA ARG A 147 7.06 -4.39 1.19
C ARG A 147 6.54 -3.03 0.74
N GLN A 148 5.99 -2.21 1.64
CA GLN A 148 5.49 -0.88 1.29
C GLN A 148 6.60 0.03 0.75
N TRP A 149 7.79 0.00 1.36
CA TRP A 149 8.94 0.77 0.87
C TRP A 149 9.39 0.29 -0.52
N LEU A 150 9.48 -1.01 -0.73
CA LEU A 150 9.82 -1.58 -2.04
C LEU A 150 8.79 -1.18 -3.09
N ASP A 151 7.50 -1.31 -2.79
CA ASP A 151 6.44 -0.93 -3.72
C ASP A 151 6.52 0.56 -4.08
N MET A 152 6.80 1.43 -3.10
CA MET A 152 6.98 2.87 -3.35
C MET A 152 8.21 3.16 -4.22
N LEU A 153 9.29 2.42 -4.03
CA LEU A 153 10.55 2.58 -4.77
C LEU A 153 10.58 1.78 -6.07
N ALA A 154 9.50 1.06 -6.41
CA ALA A 154 9.46 0.26 -7.64
C ALA A 154 9.77 1.11 -8.88
N PRO A 155 10.62 0.62 -9.80
CA PRO A 155 11.02 1.37 -11.00
C PRO A 155 9.83 1.78 -11.87
N ALA A 156 8.72 1.03 -11.80
CA ALA A 156 7.50 1.35 -12.52
C ALA A 156 6.83 2.66 -12.07
N ASN A 157 7.13 3.13 -10.85
CA ASN A 157 6.52 4.34 -10.30
C ASN A 157 7.26 5.64 -10.68
N TRP A 158 8.43 5.52 -11.31
CA TRP A 158 9.27 6.68 -11.58
C TRP A 158 9.39 6.96 -13.08
N PRO A 159 9.11 8.19 -13.54
CA PRO A 159 9.19 8.53 -14.95
C PRO A 159 10.58 8.26 -15.57
N ALA A 160 11.63 8.39 -14.76
CA ALA A 160 13.01 8.17 -15.22
C ALA A 160 13.35 6.68 -15.47
N THR A 161 12.59 5.75 -14.92
CA THR A 161 12.85 4.31 -15.01
C THR A 161 11.72 3.53 -15.66
N ASN A 162 10.53 4.12 -15.80
CA ASN A 162 9.39 3.47 -16.43
C ASN A 162 9.41 3.67 -17.96
N PRO A 163 9.60 2.59 -18.76
CA PRO A 163 9.70 2.69 -20.22
C PRO A 163 8.42 3.20 -20.89
N GLN A 164 7.24 2.84 -20.36
CA GLN A 164 5.96 3.27 -20.91
C GLN A 164 5.79 4.78 -20.73
N VAL A 165 6.10 5.30 -19.53
CA VAL A 165 6.06 6.75 -19.26
C VAL A 165 7.07 7.50 -20.12
N GLN A 166 8.27 6.95 -20.31
CA GLN A 166 9.28 7.55 -21.19
C GLN A 166 8.81 7.60 -22.65
N GLN A 167 8.22 6.52 -23.14
CA GLN A 167 7.67 6.45 -24.49
C GLN A 167 6.54 7.48 -24.66
N ASP A 168 5.62 7.59 -23.71
CA ASP A 168 4.54 8.57 -23.73
C ASP A 168 5.06 10.01 -23.68
N LEU A 169 6.09 10.25 -22.88
CA LEU A 169 6.76 11.57 -22.84
C LEU A 169 7.28 11.99 -24.20
N TRP A 170 7.93 11.08 -24.93
CA TRP A 170 8.45 11.36 -26.26
C TRP A 170 7.33 11.55 -27.27
N GLN A 171 6.30 10.69 -27.26
CA GLN A 171 5.18 10.74 -28.22
C GLN A 171 4.32 11.99 -28.05
N HIS A 172 4.11 12.46 -26.82
CA HIS A 172 3.23 13.57 -26.50
C HIS A 172 3.98 14.85 -26.05
N SER A 173 5.30 14.91 -26.27
CA SER A 173 6.14 16.08 -25.94
C SER A 173 5.95 16.58 -24.50
N GLY A 174 5.75 15.67 -23.55
CA GLY A 174 5.60 15.99 -22.13
C GLY A 174 4.25 16.61 -21.72
N ALA A 175 3.26 16.62 -22.60
CA ALA A 175 1.93 17.19 -22.29
C ALA A 175 1.29 16.55 -21.05
N HIS A 176 1.45 15.24 -20.87
CA HIS A 176 0.93 14.50 -19.71
C HIS A 176 1.56 14.93 -18.39
N LEU A 177 2.87 15.24 -18.36
CA LEU A 177 3.52 15.74 -17.14
C LEU A 177 2.98 17.11 -16.74
N ARG A 178 2.77 17.99 -17.71
CA ARG A 178 2.19 19.31 -17.46
C ARG A 178 0.78 19.18 -16.92
N GLN A 179 -0.04 18.33 -17.51
CA GLN A 179 -1.40 18.08 -17.07
C GLN A 179 -1.43 17.45 -15.67
N GLY A 180 -0.60 16.44 -15.42
CA GLY A 180 -0.46 15.82 -14.09
C GLY A 180 -0.03 16.81 -13.01
N LEU A 181 0.90 17.73 -13.34
CA LEU A 181 1.29 18.80 -12.42
C LEU A 181 0.14 19.78 -12.15
N GLN A 182 -0.66 20.11 -13.16
CA GLN A 182 -1.84 20.97 -12.99
C GLN A 182 -2.88 20.31 -12.08
N HIS A 183 -3.17 19.02 -12.28
CA HIS A 183 -4.08 18.26 -11.40
C HIS A 183 -3.55 18.22 -9.97
N TRP A 184 -2.25 17.91 -9.80
CA TRP A 184 -1.65 17.88 -8.47
C TRP A 184 -1.71 19.24 -7.75
N LEU A 185 -1.46 20.33 -8.47
CA LEU A 185 -1.60 21.67 -7.92
C LEU A 185 -3.06 22.00 -7.57
N ALA A 186 -4.02 21.62 -8.41
CA ALA A 186 -5.44 21.81 -8.15
C ALA A 186 -5.88 21.06 -6.88
N ASP A 187 -5.46 19.79 -6.73
CA ASP A 187 -5.75 18.97 -5.57
C ASP A 187 -5.15 19.55 -4.28
N THR A 188 -3.90 20.03 -4.34
CA THR A 188 -3.20 20.59 -3.17
C THR A 188 -3.74 21.96 -2.76
N THR A 189 -4.20 22.76 -3.72
CA THR A 189 -4.78 24.10 -3.46
C THR A 189 -6.27 24.09 -3.20
N GLY A 190 -6.94 22.92 -3.37
CA GLY A 190 -8.38 22.79 -3.22
C GLY A 190 -9.18 23.54 -4.30
N THR A 191 -8.52 23.95 -5.40
CA THR A 191 -9.19 24.52 -6.55
C THR A 191 -9.80 23.41 -7.39
N PRO A 192 -11.12 23.46 -7.70
CA PRO A 192 -11.72 22.47 -8.59
C PRO A 192 -11.03 22.50 -9.95
N ASP A 193 -10.67 21.33 -10.48
CA ASP A 193 -10.13 21.22 -11.83
C ASP A 193 -11.18 21.72 -12.83
N ALA A 194 -10.84 22.73 -13.62
CA ALA A 194 -11.76 23.38 -14.55
C ALA A 194 -12.27 22.40 -15.63
N ASP A 195 -11.52 21.32 -15.87
CA ASP A 195 -11.85 20.31 -16.88
C ASP A 195 -12.64 19.11 -16.32
N THR A 196 -12.80 19.02 -15.00
CA THR A 196 -13.60 17.95 -14.39
C THR A 196 -15.04 18.42 -14.24
N PRO A 197 -15.98 17.94 -15.06
CA PRO A 197 -17.39 18.29 -14.88
C PRO A 197 -17.82 17.82 -13.48
N PRO A 198 -18.56 18.65 -12.73
CA PRO A 198 -19.02 18.29 -11.39
C PRO A 198 -19.92 17.06 -11.49
N GLN A 199 -19.34 15.89 -11.21
CA GLN A 199 -20.10 14.66 -11.11
C GLN A 199 -20.95 14.75 -9.84
N ARG A 200 -22.16 15.27 -10.00
CA ARG A 200 -23.15 15.28 -8.93
C ARG A 200 -23.76 13.90 -8.82
N PHE A 201 -23.11 13.04 -8.06
CA PHE A 201 -23.70 11.76 -7.67
C PHE A 201 -24.90 12.02 -6.76
N ARG A 202 -26.07 11.52 -7.15
CA ARG A 202 -27.27 11.57 -6.32
C ARG A 202 -27.33 10.32 -5.46
N LEU A 203 -27.31 10.52 -4.15
CA LEU A 203 -27.46 9.44 -3.18
C LEU A 203 -28.80 8.72 -3.40
N GLY A 204 -28.78 7.39 -3.43
CA GLY A 204 -29.97 6.57 -3.68
C GLY A 204 -30.34 6.41 -5.15
N HIS A 205 -29.63 7.05 -6.10
CA HIS A 205 -29.83 6.90 -7.53
C HIS A 205 -28.54 6.47 -8.25
N ASP A 206 -27.48 7.26 -8.10
CA ASP A 206 -26.20 7.00 -8.76
C ASP A 206 -25.22 6.29 -7.81
N VAL A 207 -25.36 6.52 -6.49
CA VAL A 207 -24.57 5.92 -5.41
C VAL A 207 -25.53 5.40 -4.34
N ALA A 208 -25.20 4.24 -3.76
CA ALA A 208 -26.02 3.55 -2.77
C ALA A 208 -27.45 3.26 -3.30
N ALA A 209 -27.59 2.95 -4.59
CA ALA A 209 -28.86 2.70 -5.27
C ALA A 209 -29.41 1.29 -4.99
N THR A 210 -28.61 0.36 -4.47
CA THR A 210 -29.03 -1.01 -4.18
C THR A 210 -30.00 -1.03 -3.01
N PRO A 211 -31.25 -1.53 -3.19
CA PRO A 211 -32.18 -1.66 -2.08
C PRO A 211 -31.62 -2.63 -1.03
N GLY A 212 -31.67 -2.22 0.23
CA GLY A 212 -31.17 -3.04 1.32
C GLY A 212 -31.74 -2.59 2.67
N LYS A 213 -31.61 -3.45 3.68
CA LYS A 213 -31.99 -3.15 5.06
C LYS A 213 -30.76 -3.21 5.94
N VAL A 214 -30.59 -2.21 6.80
CA VAL A 214 -29.55 -2.26 7.83
C VAL A 214 -29.89 -3.35 8.83
N VAL A 215 -29.09 -4.41 8.85
CA VAL A 215 -29.26 -5.57 9.74
C VAL A 215 -28.37 -5.52 10.97
N PHE A 216 -27.34 -4.68 10.93
CA PHE A 216 -26.46 -4.43 12.06
C PHE A 216 -25.91 -3.00 11.97
N ARG A 217 -25.77 -2.34 13.13
CA ARG A 217 -25.15 -1.00 13.24
C ARG A 217 -24.35 -0.92 14.52
N ASN A 218 -23.16 -0.36 14.41
CA ASN A 218 -22.39 0.08 15.57
C ASN A 218 -21.81 1.48 15.32
N ALA A 219 -20.86 1.96 16.17
CA ALA A 219 -20.29 3.29 16.04
C ALA A 219 -19.42 3.47 14.76
N LEU A 220 -19.03 2.40 14.08
CA LEU A 220 -18.09 2.41 12.95
C LEU A 220 -18.72 1.96 11.64
N ILE A 221 -19.65 0.99 11.66
CA ILE A 221 -20.19 0.35 10.46
C ILE A 221 -21.69 0.16 10.53
N GLU A 222 -22.30 0.15 9.35
CA GLU A 222 -23.65 -0.35 9.11
C GLU A 222 -23.57 -1.51 8.13
N LEU A 223 -24.09 -2.68 8.52
CA LEU A 223 -24.19 -3.85 7.64
C LEU A 223 -25.54 -3.82 6.93
N ILE A 224 -25.52 -3.80 5.62
CA ILE A 224 -26.72 -3.79 4.76
C ILE A 224 -26.87 -5.17 4.12
N ARG A 225 -28.10 -5.68 4.11
CA ARG A 225 -28.47 -6.94 3.47
C ARG A 225 -29.54 -6.69 2.42
#